data_f0c50eec9be44dcbe7f81d4c84af58da
#
_entry.id   f0c50eec9be44dcbe7f81d4c84af58da
#
_cell.length_a   1.000
_cell.length_b   1.000
_cell.length_c   1.000
_cell.angle_alpha   90.00
_cell.angle_beta   90.00
_cell.angle_gamma   90.00
#
_symmetry.space_group_name_H-M   'P 1'
#
loop_
_entity.id
_entity.type
_entity.pdbx_description
1 polymer ?
#
loop_
_entity_poly.entity_id
_entity_poly.type
_entity_poly.pdbx_seq_one_letter_code
_entity_poly.pdbx_strand_id
1 'polypeptide(L)'
;DIAEQFVGPEVLSNPIQHTRIKPPERMVPAQAKNGLVVRVGWHQDQGVATPEQDEVPVLTVWLPITDATVENGCLAVVPGSHKRALADHCPGTGPDGGLQIPSKLIQGKPVPVPVKRGGALLMHRLTMHASLANQSDDIRWSFDLRYQPVGMPTGRPAFPGFVARSRQNPRSELRDWRAWSQLWLDARAALAPKAPPQFNRWSADTPMCA
;
A
#
# COMPACT_ATOMS: atom_id res chain seq x y z
N ASP A 1 10.03 16.81 -2.24
CA ASP A 1 11.51 16.79 -2.29
C ASP A 1 12.12 15.41 -1.91
N ILE A 2 11.60 14.71 -0.84
CA ILE A 2 12.14 13.38 -0.47
C ILE A 2 11.85 12.34 -1.56
N ALA A 3 10.60 12.20 -2.00
CA ALA A 3 10.23 11.23 -3.04
C ALA A 3 11.00 11.48 -4.35
N GLU A 4 11.24 12.72 -4.72
CA GLU A 4 12.00 13.15 -5.88
C GLU A 4 13.42 12.55 -5.93
N GLN A 5 14.05 12.34 -4.78
CA GLN A 5 15.39 11.73 -4.70
C GLN A 5 15.40 10.24 -5.07
N PHE A 6 14.25 9.59 -4.99
CA PHE A 6 14.10 8.15 -5.28
C PHE A 6 13.50 7.86 -6.67
N VAL A 7 12.54 8.69 -7.09
CA VAL A 7 11.77 8.43 -8.32
C VAL A 7 12.02 9.45 -9.44
N GLY A 8 12.90 10.43 -9.21
CA GLY A 8 13.24 11.45 -10.17
C GLY A 8 12.39 12.73 -10.04
N PRO A 9 12.67 13.77 -10.87
CA PRO A 9 12.14 15.12 -10.69
C PRO A 9 10.67 15.30 -11.09
N GLU A 10 10.08 14.30 -11.75
CA GLU A 10 8.69 14.30 -12.22
C GLU A 10 7.93 13.23 -11.46
N VAL A 11 7.30 13.62 -10.34
CA VAL A 11 6.71 12.71 -9.36
C VAL A 11 5.20 12.63 -9.51
N LEU A 12 4.69 11.44 -9.79
CA LEU A 12 3.27 11.11 -9.74
C LEU A 12 2.92 10.56 -8.35
N SER A 13 1.83 11.06 -7.77
CA SER A 13 1.13 10.40 -6.67
C SER A 13 0.29 9.28 -7.26
N ASN A 14 0.66 8.03 -6.97
CA ASN A 14 -0.02 6.84 -7.48
C ASN A 14 -1.41 6.72 -6.82
N PRO A 15 -2.45 6.22 -7.53
CA PRO A 15 -3.79 6.07 -6.96
C PRO A 15 -3.89 5.01 -5.85
N ILE A 16 -2.91 4.11 -5.71
CA ILE A 16 -2.90 3.11 -4.64
C ILE A 16 -2.40 3.77 -3.35
N GLN A 17 -3.28 4.46 -2.67
CA GLN A 17 -3.01 5.14 -1.40
C GLN A 17 -4.07 4.77 -0.38
N HIS A 18 -3.69 4.70 0.89
CA HIS A 18 -4.61 4.32 1.95
C HIS A 18 -4.46 5.21 3.19
N THR A 19 -5.58 5.53 3.77
CA THR A 19 -5.68 5.95 5.16
C THR A 19 -5.97 4.73 6.00
N ARG A 20 -5.09 4.41 6.94
CA ARG A 20 -5.23 3.25 7.82
C ARG A 20 -5.56 3.70 9.23
N ILE A 21 -6.77 3.41 9.67
CA ILE A 21 -7.22 3.59 11.05
C ILE A 21 -7.29 2.20 11.66
N LYS A 22 -6.42 1.92 12.63
CA LYS A 22 -6.31 0.62 13.29
C LYS A 22 -6.77 0.75 14.74
N PRO A 23 -8.05 0.42 15.04
CA PRO A 23 -8.55 0.38 16.42
C PRO A 23 -7.93 -0.79 17.19
N PRO A 24 -8.03 -0.80 18.53
CA PRO A 24 -7.72 -1.96 19.34
C PRO A 24 -8.47 -3.21 18.85
N GLU A 25 -7.76 -4.32 18.59
CA GLU A 25 -8.35 -5.54 17.99
C GLU A 25 -9.53 -6.07 18.81
N ARG A 26 -9.49 -5.96 20.16
CA ARG A 26 -10.56 -6.36 21.06
C ARG A 26 -11.86 -5.56 20.91
N MET A 27 -11.76 -4.34 20.35
CA MET A 27 -12.91 -3.45 20.12
C MET A 27 -13.56 -3.65 18.76
N VAL A 28 -12.92 -4.43 17.87
CA VAL A 28 -13.45 -4.66 16.52
C VAL A 28 -14.46 -5.82 16.59
N PRO A 29 -15.74 -5.59 16.26
CA PRO A 29 -16.73 -6.65 16.17
C PRO A 29 -16.28 -7.76 15.21
N ALA A 30 -16.61 -9.01 15.51
CA ALA A 30 -16.19 -10.14 14.67
C ALA A 30 -16.56 -9.97 13.19
N GLN A 31 -17.75 -9.41 12.92
CA GLN A 31 -18.24 -9.15 11.57
C GLN A 31 -17.47 -8.06 10.82
N ALA A 32 -16.78 -7.18 11.56
CA ALA A 32 -15.98 -6.08 11.00
C ALA A 32 -14.48 -6.39 10.98
N LYS A 33 -14.05 -7.55 11.47
CA LYS A 33 -12.66 -7.99 11.42
C LYS A 33 -12.28 -8.37 9.99
N ASN A 34 -11.71 -7.43 9.28
CA ASN A 34 -11.14 -7.64 7.95
C ASN A 34 -9.70 -7.11 7.90
N GLY A 35 -8.90 -7.58 6.94
CA GLY A 35 -7.47 -7.29 6.84
C GLY A 35 -7.12 -5.81 6.73
N LEU A 36 -8.06 -4.99 6.34
CA LEU A 36 -7.87 -3.55 6.27
C LEU A 36 -7.98 -2.89 7.65
N VAL A 37 -8.74 -3.47 8.56
CA VAL A 37 -9.04 -2.93 9.89
C VAL A 37 -8.12 -3.54 10.96
N VAL A 38 -8.03 -4.87 11.03
CA VAL A 38 -7.31 -5.55 12.12
C VAL A 38 -5.82 -5.68 11.82
N ARG A 39 -5.47 -6.36 10.75
CA ARG A 39 -4.08 -6.50 10.31
C ARG A 39 -4.01 -6.73 8.80
N VAL A 40 -2.99 -6.18 8.17
CA VAL A 40 -2.67 -6.48 6.78
C VAL A 40 -1.68 -7.64 6.76
N GLY A 41 -2.00 -8.70 6.01
CA GLY A 41 -1.13 -9.86 5.84
C GLY A 41 0.19 -9.52 5.13
N TRP A 42 1.12 -10.47 5.13
CA TRP A 42 2.40 -10.32 4.46
C TRP A 42 2.21 -10.11 2.96
N HIS A 43 2.77 -9.04 2.43
CA HIS A 43 2.70 -8.71 1.00
C HIS A 43 3.91 -7.89 0.57
N GLN A 44 4.06 -7.75 -0.73
CA GLN A 44 4.90 -6.77 -1.40
C GLN A 44 3.97 -5.79 -2.12
N ASP A 45 4.26 -4.51 -2.11
CA ASP A 45 3.41 -3.51 -2.77
C ASP A 45 3.29 -3.73 -4.28
N GLN A 46 4.33 -4.26 -4.91
CA GLN A 46 4.30 -4.72 -6.29
C GLN A 46 3.22 -5.78 -6.53
N GLY A 47 2.98 -6.65 -5.55
CA GLY A 47 2.00 -7.74 -5.66
C GLY A 47 0.55 -7.28 -5.65
N VAL A 48 0.26 -6.09 -5.15
CA VAL A 48 -1.13 -5.57 -5.15
C VAL A 48 -1.48 -4.78 -6.40
N ALA A 49 -0.58 -4.68 -7.37
CA ALA A 49 -0.77 -4.01 -8.66
C ALA A 49 -0.85 -5.01 -9.83
N THR A 50 -1.30 -4.52 -10.98
CA THR A 50 -1.28 -5.28 -12.23
C THR A 50 0.14 -5.34 -12.84
N PRO A 51 0.44 -6.31 -13.72
CA PRO A 51 1.79 -6.53 -14.27
C PRO A 51 2.41 -5.33 -14.98
N GLU A 52 1.62 -4.42 -15.52
CA GLU A 52 2.11 -3.24 -16.24
C GLU A 52 2.97 -2.32 -15.37
N GLN A 53 2.89 -2.48 -14.03
CA GLN A 53 3.69 -1.68 -13.10
C GLN A 53 5.03 -2.33 -12.74
N ASP A 54 5.38 -3.50 -13.26
CA ASP A 54 6.53 -4.27 -12.78
C ASP A 54 7.88 -3.55 -12.92
N GLU A 55 8.07 -2.80 -13.98
CA GLU A 55 9.30 -2.04 -14.22
C GLU A 55 9.26 -0.62 -13.64
N VAL A 56 8.16 -0.24 -12.99
CA VAL A 56 8.02 1.11 -12.44
C VAL A 56 8.70 1.21 -11.07
N PRO A 57 9.62 2.16 -10.87
CA PRO A 57 10.20 2.42 -9.57
C PRO A 57 9.18 3.11 -8.67
N VAL A 58 8.48 2.33 -7.84
CA VAL A 58 7.52 2.84 -6.87
C VAL A 58 8.17 2.94 -5.50
N LEU A 59 8.09 4.12 -4.92
CA LEU A 59 8.44 4.39 -3.53
C LEU A 59 7.17 4.34 -2.67
N THR A 60 7.14 3.46 -1.68
CA THR A 60 6.12 3.51 -0.63
C THR A 60 6.62 4.35 0.54
N VAL A 61 5.79 5.32 0.94
CA VAL A 61 6.03 6.19 2.09
C VAL A 61 4.94 5.93 3.12
N TRP A 62 5.30 5.26 4.19
CA TRP A 62 4.40 5.00 5.30
C TRP A 62 4.57 6.06 6.39
N LEU A 63 3.52 6.81 6.67
CA LEU A 63 3.51 7.97 7.57
C LEU A 63 2.58 7.70 8.76
N PRO A 64 3.10 7.44 9.97
CA PRO A 64 2.28 7.36 11.16
C PRO A 64 1.83 8.77 11.61
N ILE A 65 0.53 8.93 11.82
CA ILE A 65 -0.07 10.17 12.34
C ILE A 65 -0.14 10.13 13.88
N THR A 66 -0.25 8.94 14.44
CA THR A 66 -0.01 8.65 15.86
C THR A 66 1.32 7.91 16.00
N ASP A 67 1.93 7.85 17.18
CA ASP A 67 3.07 6.97 17.37
C ASP A 67 2.68 5.53 17.02
N ALA A 68 3.54 4.87 16.23
CA ALA A 68 3.34 3.48 15.86
C ALA A 68 4.33 2.61 16.64
N THR A 69 3.83 1.85 17.59
CA THR A 69 4.58 0.95 18.46
C THR A 69 4.30 -0.51 18.10
N VAL A 70 5.08 -1.43 18.64
CA VAL A 70 4.80 -2.86 18.48
C VAL A 70 3.41 -3.19 19.05
N GLU A 71 3.05 -2.61 20.19
CA GLU A 71 1.82 -2.85 20.90
C GLU A 71 0.59 -2.37 20.12
N ASN A 72 0.64 -1.19 19.48
CA ASN A 72 -0.49 -0.66 18.73
C ASN A 72 -0.47 -1.02 17.23
N GLY A 73 0.38 -1.97 16.84
CA GLY A 73 0.37 -2.56 15.50
C GLY A 73 1.17 -1.79 14.44
N CYS A 74 2.42 -1.45 14.73
CA CYS A 74 3.35 -0.94 13.72
C CYS A 74 3.55 -1.94 12.57
N LEU A 75 4.27 -1.54 11.53
CA LEU A 75 4.66 -2.46 10.48
C LEU A 75 5.76 -3.42 10.97
N ALA A 76 5.80 -4.59 10.35
CA ALA A 76 6.93 -5.50 10.40
C ALA A 76 7.42 -5.72 8.97
N VAL A 77 8.73 -5.84 8.80
CA VAL A 77 9.38 -6.04 7.50
C VAL A 77 10.28 -7.28 7.55
N VAL A 78 10.55 -7.88 6.39
CA VAL A 78 11.63 -8.86 6.24
C VAL A 78 12.83 -8.11 5.64
N PRO A 79 13.88 -7.83 6.42
CA PRO A 79 15.05 -7.10 5.94
C PRO A 79 15.70 -7.80 4.75
N GLY A 80 16.07 -7.03 3.72
CA GLY A 80 16.72 -7.55 2.51
C GLY A 80 15.78 -8.26 1.52
N SER A 81 14.48 -8.44 1.83
CA SER A 81 13.52 -9.10 0.93
C SER A 81 13.33 -8.38 -0.40
N HIS A 82 13.53 -7.06 -0.45
CA HIS A 82 13.48 -6.27 -1.68
C HIS A 82 14.54 -6.63 -2.73
N LYS A 83 15.58 -7.38 -2.33
CA LYS A 83 16.64 -7.89 -3.24
C LYS A 83 16.23 -9.18 -3.95
N ARG A 84 15.07 -9.70 -3.64
CA ARG A 84 14.49 -10.91 -4.25
C ARG A 84 13.38 -10.53 -5.22
N ALA A 85 12.99 -11.49 -6.06
CA ALA A 85 11.86 -11.34 -6.97
C ALA A 85 10.53 -11.16 -6.22
N LEU A 86 9.51 -10.78 -6.98
CA LEU A 86 8.13 -10.76 -6.51
C LEU A 86 7.71 -12.19 -6.15
N ALA A 87 7.26 -12.38 -4.92
CA ALA A 87 6.71 -13.66 -4.45
C ALA A 87 5.25 -13.81 -4.88
N ASP A 88 4.78 -15.06 -4.96
CA ASP A 88 3.35 -15.32 -5.19
C ASP A 88 2.51 -14.80 -4.00
N HIS A 89 1.40 -14.16 -4.33
CA HIS A 89 0.40 -13.73 -3.37
C HIS A 89 -0.89 -14.50 -3.62
N CYS A 90 -1.47 -15.05 -2.58
CA CYS A 90 -2.65 -15.90 -2.65
C CYS A 90 -3.90 -15.14 -2.20
N PRO A 91 -4.88 -14.97 -3.10
CA PRO A 91 -6.18 -14.41 -2.74
C PRO A 91 -6.92 -15.30 -1.74
N GLY A 92 -7.63 -14.69 -0.79
CA GLY A 92 -8.46 -15.41 0.16
C GLY A 92 -7.71 -16.09 1.32
N THR A 93 -6.38 -16.07 1.34
CA THR A 93 -5.56 -16.71 2.39
C THR A 93 -5.10 -15.76 3.48
N GLY A 94 -5.34 -14.46 3.31
CA GLY A 94 -5.07 -13.46 4.32
C GLY A 94 -5.98 -13.62 5.56
N PRO A 95 -5.63 -12.99 6.69
CA PRO A 95 -6.37 -13.10 7.96
C PRO A 95 -7.88 -12.86 7.83
N ASP A 96 -8.31 -12.20 6.77
CA ASP A 96 -9.70 -11.82 6.51
C ASP A 96 -10.10 -12.08 5.05
N GLY A 97 -9.55 -13.10 4.45
CA GLY A 97 -9.79 -13.42 3.04
C GLY A 97 -9.06 -12.50 2.06
N GLY A 98 -8.15 -11.65 2.53
CA GLY A 98 -7.35 -10.76 1.70
C GLY A 98 -6.21 -11.46 0.96
N LEU A 99 -5.52 -10.67 0.14
CA LEU A 99 -4.34 -11.09 -0.60
C LEU A 99 -3.12 -11.12 0.32
N GLN A 100 -2.39 -12.26 0.37
CA GLN A 100 -1.13 -12.33 1.12
C GLN A 100 -0.13 -13.32 0.53
N ILE A 101 1.14 -13.15 0.88
CA ILE A 101 2.22 -14.10 0.60
C ILE A 101 2.07 -15.30 1.55
N PRO A 102 2.02 -16.54 1.04
CA PRO A 102 2.04 -17.73 1.89
C PRO A 102 3.26 -17.76 2.82
N SER A 103 3.06 -18.19 4.06
CA SER A 103 4.13 -18.19 5.07
C SER A 103 5.37 -18.98 4.63
N LYS A 104 5.20 -20.06 3.86
CA LYS A 104 6.31 -20.86 3.30
C LYS A 104 7.24 -20.08 2.35
N LEU A 105 6.78 -18.96 1.80
CA LEU A 105 7.57 -18.08 0.91
C LEU A 105 8.25 -16.92 1.66
N ILE A 106 7.94 -16.72 2.92
CA ILE A 106 8.53 -15.66 3.74
C ILE A 106 9.90 -16.15 4.25
N GLN A 107 10.93 -15.82 3.51
CA GLN A 107 12.31 -16.20 3.87
C GLN A 107 13.01 -15.07 4.61
N GLY A 108 13.47 -15.34 5.82
CA GLY A 108 14.12 -14.40 6.71
C GLY A 108 13.31 -14.13 7.97
N LYS A 109 13.90 -13.45 8.92
CA LYS A 109 13.26 -13.13 10.20
C LYS A 109 12.53 -11.79 10.09
N PRO A 110 11.20 -11.75 10.31
CA PRO A 110 10.47 -10.49 10.41
C PRO A 110 10.98 -9.63 11.57
N VAL A 111 11.05 -8.33 11.32
CA VAL A 111 11.48 -7.33 12.31
C VAL A 111 10.39 -6.25 12.41
N PRO A 112 9.83 -6.00 13.61
CA PRO A 112 8.96 -4.85 13.83
C PRO A 112 9.71 -3.54 13.61
N VAL A 113 9.03 -2.55 13.00
CA VAL A 113 9.58 -1.23 12.72
C VAL A 113 8.70 -0.17 13.38
N PRO A 114 8.89 0.10 14.67
CA PRO A 114 8.20 1.21 15.33
C PRO A 114 8.66 2.54 14.76
N VAL A 115 7.71 3.45 14.51
CA VAL A 115 7.98 4.80 13.97
C VAL A 115 7.20 5.81 14.77
N LYS A 116 7.86 6.84 15.27
CA LYS A 116 7.21 7.94 15.98
C LYS A 116 6.41 8.83 15.02
N ARG A 117 5.37 9.47 15.53
CA ARG A 117 4.64 10.53 14.84
C ARG A 117 5.61 11.56 14.26
N GLY A 118 5.41 11.93 13.00
CA GLY A 118 6.31 12.85 12.28
C GLY A 118 7.52 12.19 11.61
N GLY A 119 7.78 10.90 11.90
CA GLY A 119 8.72 10.09 11.14
C GLY A 119 8.05 9.46 9.90
N ALA A 120 8.85 8.79 9.08
CA ALA A 120 8.39 8.06 7.91
C ALA A 120 9.20 6.77 7.72
N LEU A 121 8.55 5.73 7.24
CA LEU A 121 9.21 4.53 6.73
C LEU A 121 9.14 4.54 5.21
N LEU A 122 10.30 4.55 4.56
CA LEU A 122 10.42 4.48 3.11
C LEU A 122 10.70 3.03 2.70
N MET A 123 9.90 2.47 1.80
CA MET A 123 10.01 1.08 1.41
C MET A 123 10.10 0.94 -0.11
N HIS A 124 10.97 0.03 -0.53
CA HIS A 124 11.02 -0.44 -1.92
C HIS A 124 9.79 -1.31 -2.21
N ARG A 125 9.25 -1.24 -3.43
CA ARG A 125 8.05 -1.98 -3.87
C ARG A 125 8.07 -3.49 -3.63
N LEU A 126 9.26 -4.09 -3.55
CA LEU A 126 9.48 -5.53 -3.29
C LEU A 126 9.79 -5.83 -1.82
N THR A 127 9.71 -4.86 -0.90
CA THR A 127 9.90 -5.15 0.52
C THR A 127 8.71 -5.94 1.05
N MET A 128 8.96 -7.18 1.52
CA MET A 128 7.94 -7.95 2.22
C MET A 128 7.62 -7.30 3.54
N HIS A 129 6.36 -6.96 3.75
CA HIS A 129 5.91 -6.32 4.98
C HIS A 129 4.48 -6.71 5.35
N ALA A 130 4.14 -6.49 6.60
CA ALA A 130 2.82 -6.72 7.17
C ALA A 130 2.55 -5.69 8.26
N SER A 131 1.32 -5.59 8.74
CA SER A 131 1.02 -4.82 9.95
C SER A 131 0.71 -5.76 11.12
N LEU A 132 1.25 -5.45 12.30
CA LEU A 132 0.92 -6.16 13.52
C LEU A 132 -0.51 -5.83 14.00
N ALA A 133 -1.07 -6.68 14.84
CA ALA A 133 -2.34 -6.40 15.51
C ALA A 133 -2.18 -5.23 16.49
N ASN A 134 -3.25 -4.48 16.71
CA ASN A 134 -3.28 -3.45 17.76
C ASN A 134 -3.80 -4.09 19.07
N GLN A 135 -2.90 -4.33 19.99
CA GLN A 135 -3.18 -4.88 21.32
C GLN A 135 -3.31 -3.78 22.39
N SER A 136 -3.08 -2.51 22.02
CA SER A 136 -3.21 -1.36 22.92
C SER A 136 -4.65 -0.91 23.11
N ASP A 137 -4.84 0.12 23.89
CA ASP A 137 -6.14 0.78 24.09
C ASP A 137 -6.38 1.95 23.13
N ASP A 138 -5.36 2.35 22.36
CA ASP A 138 -5.36 3.53 21.50
C ASP A 138 -5.49 3.17 20.02
N ILE A 139 -6.02 4.11 19.23
CA ILE A 139 -6.07 3.98 17.77
C ILE A 139 -4.69 4.30 17.17
N ARG A 140 -4.18 3.43 16.29
CA ARG A 140 -3.04 3.74 15.45
C ARG A 140 -3.52 4.22 14.08
N TRP A 141 -3.09 5.41 13.69
CA TRP A 141 -3.45 6.04 12.43
C TRP A 141 -2.23 6.29 11.55
N SER A 142 -2.29 5.92 10.27
CA SER A 142 -1.21 6.13 9.30
C SER A 142 -1.73 6.36 7.89
N PHE A 143 -0.87 6.93 7.05
CA PHE A 143 -1.04 6.97 5.60
C PHE A 143 -0.04 6.02 4.93
N ASP A 144 -0.52 5.30 3.91
CA ASP A 144 0.32 4.56 2.98
C ASP A 144 0.28 5.32 1.65
N LEU A 145 1.33 6.08 1.36
CA LEU A 145 1.43 6.89 0.14
C LEU A 145 2.40 6.22 -0.84
N ARG A 146 2.11 6.29 -2.14
CA ARG A 146 2.98 5.74 -3.17
C ARG A 146 3.30 6.80 -4.21
N TYR A 147 4.57 6.88 -4.56
CA TYR A 147 5.11 7.81 -5.55
C TYR A 147 5.89 7.08 -6.61
N GLN A 148 5.79 7.56 -7.86
CA GLN A 148 6.46 6.99 -9.02
C GLN A 148 6.78 8.09 -10.05
N PRO A 149 7.58 7.83 -11.09
CA PRO A 149 7.75 8.78 -12.20
C PRO A 149 6.45 9.06 -12.94
N VAL A 150 6.25 10.30 -13.37
CA VAL A 150 5.14 10.70 -14.24
C VAL A 150 5.24 9.94 -15.58
N GLY A 151 4.09 9.59 -16.16
CA GLY A 151 4.00 8.93 -17.48
C GLY A 151 4.17 7.42 -17.46
N MET A 152 4.51 6.82 -16.30
CA MET A 152 4.60 5.36 -16.17
C MET A 152 3.28 4.74 -15.69
N PRO A 153 3.01 3.45 -16.03
CA PRO A 153 1.79 2.77 -15.61
C PRO A 153 1.60 2.76 -14.09
N THR A 154 0.37 3.01 -13.64
CA THR A 154 0.06 3.06 -12.19
C THR A 154 -0.31 1.71 -11.59
N GLY A 155 -0.52 0.68 -12.42
CA GLY A 155 -1.12 -0.58 -11.98
C GLY A 155 -2.59 -0.47 -11.57
N ARG A 156 -3.21 0.70 -11.83
CA ARG A 156 -4.62 1.01 -11.55
C ARG A 156 -5.16 2.01 -12.56
N PRO A 157 -5.24 1.65 -13.86
CA PRO A 157 -5.59 2.62 -14.92
C PRO A 157 -6.99 3.22 -14.76
N ALA A 158 -7.88 2.55 -14.04
CA ALA A 158 -9.24 3.03 -13.78
C ALA A 158 -9.31 4.10 -12.67
N PHE A 159 -8.22 4.34 -11.94
CA PHE A 159 -8.17 5.28 -10.82
C PHE A 159 -7.23 6.45 -11.10
N PRO A 160 -7.55 7.65 -10.58
CA PRO A 160 -6.77 8.84 -10.87
C PRO A 160 -5.49 8.93 -10.02
N GLY A 161 -4.34 9.04 -10.68
CA GLY A 161 -3.14 9.61 -10.09
C GLY A 161 -3.08 11.13 -10.33
N PHE A 162 -2.14 11.82 -9.70
CA PHE A 162 -1.91 13.24 -9.95
C PHE A 162 -0.42 13.60 -9.86
N VAL A 163 -0.03 14.64 -10.59
CA VAL A 163 1.34 15.17 -10.52
C VAL A 163 1.55 15.83 -9.15
N ALA A 164 2.36 15.20 -8.31
CA ALA A 164 2.69 15.70 -6.98
C ALA A 164 3.89 16.67 -7.03
N ARG A 165 4.80 16.48 -7.99
CA ARG A 165 5.96 17.35 -8.25
C ARG A 165 6.32 17.30 -9.72
N SER A 166 6.64 18.46 -10.30
CA SER A 166 7.23 18.56 -11.64
C SER A 166 8.23 19.70 -11.69
N ARG A 167 9.49 19.38 -12.03
CA ARG A 167 10.53 20.39 -12.27
C ARG A 167 10.39 21.03 -13.65
N GLN A 168 9.92 20.27 -14.63
CA GLN A 168 9.72 20.76 -16.00
C GLN A 168 8.49 21.67 -16.11
N ASN A 169 7.41 21.30 -15.42
CA ASN A 169 6.16 22.05 -15.46
C ASN A 169 5.51 22.16 -14.06
N PRO A 170 5.98 23.05 -13.18
CA PRO A 170 5.40 23.21 -11.85
C PRO A 170 3.91 23.56 -11.83
N ARG A 171 3.36 24.09 -12.94
CA ARG A 171 1.92 24.38 -13.04
C ARG A 171 1.05 23.13 -13.19
N SER A 172 1.63 21.98 -13.55
CA SER A 172 0.91 20.70 -13.60
C SER A 172 0.72 20.06 -12.23
N GLU A 173 1.40 20.55 -11.19
CA GLU A 173 1.28 20.02 -9.83
C GLU A 173 -0.14 20.25 -9.30
N LEU A 174 -0.81 19.17 -8.93
CA LEU A 174 -2.14 19.25 -8.31
C LEU A 174 -2.02 19.60 -6.82
N ARG A 175 -2.49 20.78 -6.43
CA ARG A 175 -2.44 21.29 -5.06
C ARG A 175 -3.82 21.51 -4.45
N ASP A 176 -4.88 21.43 -5.26
CA ASP A 176 -6.26 21.58 -4.80
C ASP A 176 -6.87 20.20 -4.49
N TRP A 177 -7.13 19.95 -3.21
CA TRP A 177 -7.76 18.72 -2.75
C TRP A 177 -9.18 18.53 -3.32
N ARG A 178 -9.88 19.61 -3.67
CA ARG A 178 -11.23 19.55 -4.27
C ARG A 178 -11.16 18.98 -5.67
N ALA A 179 -10.17 19.42 -6.46
CA ALA A 179 -9.91 18.85 -7.78
C ALA A 179 -9.51 17.37 -7.66
N TRP A 180 -8.67 17.00 -6.67
CA TRP A 180 -8.35 15.61 -6.39
C TRP A 180 -9.59 14.78 -6.03
N SER A 181 -10.45 15.30 -5.15
CA SER A 181 -11.72 14.65 -4.78
C SER A 181 -12.63 14.46 -5.99
N GLN A 182 -12.73 15.47 -6.87
CA GLN A 182 -13.56 15.38 -8.07
C GLN A 182 -13.10 14.29 -9.02
N LEU A 183 -11.79 14.14 -9.25
CA LEU A 183 -11.24 13.04 -10.06
C LEU A 183 -11.68 11.66 -9.55
N TRP A 184 -11.74 11.46 -8.22
CA TRP A 184 -12.23 10.21 -7.64
C TRP A 184 -13.74 10.03 -7.80
N LEU A 185 -14.53 11.08 -7.66
CA LEU A 185 -15.97 11.04 -7.90
C LEU A 185 -16.28 10.69 -9.35
N ASP A 186 -15.54 11.27 -10.30
CA ASP A 186 -15.68 10.99 -11.73
C ASP A 186 -15.29 9.54 -12.07
N ALA A 187 -14.16 9.06 -11.52
CA ALA A 187 -13.74 7.67 -11.68
C ALA A 187 -14.79 6.69 -11.11
N ARG A 188 -15.33 6.99 -9.93
CA ARG A 188 -16.40 6.18 -9.31
C ARG A 188 -17.65 6.16 -10.18
N ALA A 189 -18.08 7.30 -10.69
CA ALA A 189 -19.25 7.39 -11.57
C ALA A 189 -19.04 6.62 -12.88
N ALA A 190 -17.83 6.69 -13.46
CA ALA A 190 -17.48 5.96 -14.68
C ALA A 190 -17.41 4.44 -14.49
N LEU A 191 -17.10 3.97 -13.28
CA LEU A 191 -16.99 2.55 -12.95
C LEU A 191 -18.31 1.92 -12.47
N ALA A 192 -19.19 2.70 -11.87
CA ALA A 192 -20.44 2.21 -11.27
C ALA A 192 -21.29 1.31 -12.20
N PRO A 193 -21.44 1.60 -13.51
CA PRO A 193 -22.19 0.76 -14.43
C PRO A 193 -21.38 -0.43 -15.02
N LYS A 194 -20.11 -0.59 -14.66
CA LYS A 194 -19.21 -1.58 -15.26
C LYS A 194 -18.91 -2.72 -14.30
N ALA A 195 -18.47 -3.86 -14.86
CA ALA A 195 -17.86 -4.90 -14.04
C ALA A 195 -16.63 -4.36 -13.28
N PRO A 196 -16.37 -4.83 -12.06
CA PRO A 196 -15.19 -4.40 -11.31
C PRO A 196 -13.92 -4.60 -12.15
N PRO A 197 -13.01 -3.61 -12.20
CA PRO A 197 -11.74 -3.78 -12.88
C PRO A 197 -10.86 -4.80 -12.16
N GLN A 198 -9.95 -5.41 -12.88
CA GLN A 198 -8.94 -6.26 -12.28
C GLN A 198 -8.00 -5.40 -11.41
N PHE A 199 -7.84 -5.78 -10.14
CA PHE A 199 -7.02 -5.05 -9.18
C PHE A 199 -5.61 -5.63 -9.00
N ASN A 200 -5.41 -6.91 -9.32
CA ASN A 200 -4.12 -7.58 -9.18
C ASN A 200 -4.01 -8.72 -10.20
N ARG A 201 -2.85 -9.37 -10.22
CA ARG A 201 -2.49 -10.44 -11.17
C ARG A 201 -2.75 -11.86 -10.68
N TRP A 202 -3.20 -12.04 -9.45
CA TRP A 202 -3.18 -13.33 -8.76
C TRP A 202 -4.49 -14.09 -8.93
N SER A 203 -4.38 -15.42 -9.03
CA SER A 203 -5.49 -16.35 -9.02
C SER A 203 -5.36 -17.30 -7.81
N ALA A 204 -6.50 -17.72 -7.25
CA ALA A 204 -6.54 -18.76 -6.23
C ALA A 204 -6.07 -20.14 -6.75
N ASP A 205 -6.11 -20.33 -8.07
CA ASP A 205 -5.69 -21.59 -8.73
C ASP A 205 -4.16 -21.68 -8.91
N THR A 206 -3.41 -20.69 -8.46
CA THR A 206 -1.94 -20.71 -8.50
C THR A 206 -1.43 -21.86 -7.62
N PRO A 207 -0.53 -22.75 -8.12
CA PRO A 207 -0.07 -23.93 -7.37
C PRO A 207 0.49 -23.63 -5.97
N MET A 208 1.03 -22.43 -5.78
CA MET A 208 1.53 -21.99 -4.47
C MET A 208 0.41 -21.60 -3.50
N CYS A 209 -0.82 -21.46 -3.98
CA CYS A 209 -2.00 -21.08 -3.20
C CYS A 209 -2.87 -22.28 -2.78
N ALA A 210 -2.59 -23.44 -3.33
CA ALA A 210 -3.28 -24.70 -3.05
C ALA A 210 -2.78 -25.35 -1.75
#